data_4887cc2bb8b00454f4b071305373780c
#
_entry.id   4887cc2bb8b00454f4b071305373780c
#
_cell.length_a   1.000
_cell.length_b   1.000
_cell.length_c   1.000
_cell.angle_alpha   90.00
_cell.angle_beta   90.00
_cell.angle_gamma   90.00
#
_symmetry.space_group_name_H-M   'P 1'
#
loop_
_entity.id
_entity.type
_entity.pdbx_description
1 polymer ?
#
loop_
_entity_poly.entity_id
_entity_poly.type
_entity_poly.pdbx_seq_one_letter_code
_entity_poly.pdbx_strand_id
1 'polypeptide(L)'
;MIVVDTSAVVDALAVRPVNRLVHERLAGAGDLCAPHLIDTEFLSVLRRLVRTCSLHSVTADAIRNDYAQLTILRFDHLPLSERVWELRHNASAFDATFIALAELLGVPLVICDERIASIPGLRTAIEVYPAG
;
A
#
# COMPACT_ATOMS: atom_id res chain seq x y z
N MET A 1 2.10 14.88 0.52
CA MET A 1 1.63 13.80 1.39
C MET A 1 0.68 12.89 0.62
N ILE A 2 0.88 11.60 0.71
CA ILE A 2 -0.01 10.58 0.11
C ILE A 2 -0.18 9.43 1.09
N VAL A 3 -1.26 8.66 0.94
CA VAL A 3 -1.38 7.34 1.56
C VAL A 3 -0.93 6.30 0.53
N VAL A 4 -0.06 5.39 0.94
CA VAL A 4 0.42 4.30 0.09
C VAL A 4 -0.23 3.00 0.49
N ASP A 5 -0.81 2.30 -0.50
CA ASP A 5 -1.28 0.94 -0.31
C ASP A 5 -0.10 -0.04 -0.33
N THR A 6 -0.27 -1.18 0.29
CA THR A 6 0.74 -2.24 0.29
C THR A 6 1.18 -2.60 -1.14
N SER A 7 0.23 -2.66 -2.08
CA SER A 7 0.52 -2.98 -3.49
C SER A 7 1.52 -2.00 -4.11
N ALA A 8 1.42 -0.71 -3.78
CA ALA A 8 2.32 0.30 -4.31
C ALA A 8 3.75 0.11 -3.78
N VAL A 9 3.90 -0.14 -2.49
CA VAL A 9 5.21 -0.36 -1.88
C VAL A 9 5.84 -1.66 -2.38
N VAL A 10 5.04 -2.71 -2.53
CA VAL A 10 5.51 -4.00 -3.10
C VAL A 10 6.02 -3.80 -4.52
N ASP A 11 5.29 -3.10 -5.36
CA ASP A 11 5.69 -2.87 -6.76
C ASP A 11 6.91 -1.96 -6.86
N ALA A 12 7.07 -1.04 -5.92
CA ALA A 12 8.23 -0.15 -5.88
C ALA A 12 9.52 -0.86 -5.42
N LEU A 13 9.42 -1.88 -4.55
CA LEU A 13 10.58 -2.48 -3.90
C LEU A 13 10.81 -3.96 -4.25
N ALA A 14 9.74 -4.75 -4.42
CA ALA A 14 9.82 -6.20 -4.37
C ALA A 14 9.54 -6.90 -5.71
N VAL A 15 8.77 -6.30 -6.60
CA VAL A 15 8.47 -6.87 -7.91
C VAL A 15 9.67 -6.66 -8.85
N ARG A 16 9.96 -7.66 -9.70
CA ARG A 16 11.05 -7.59 -10.66
C ARG A 16 10.52 -7.82 -12.08
N PRO A 17 10.75 -6.90 -13.02
CA PRO A 17 11.42 -5.60 -12.85
C PRO A 17 10.60 -4.66 -11.98
N VAL A 18 11.26 -3.75 -11.28
CA VAL A 18 10.62 -2.75 -10.43
C VAL A 18 9.71 -1.84 -11.27
N ASN A 19 8.54 -1.52 -10.75
CA ASN A 19 7.65 -0.55 -11.37
C ASN A 19 8.21 0.87 -11.15
N ARG A 20 8.86 1.40 -12.20
CA ARG A 20 9.57 2.68 -12.10
C ARG A 20 8.65 3.85 -11.82
N LEU A 21 7.44 3.84 -12.40
CA LEU A 21 6.50 4.96 -12.25
C LEU A 21 6.06 5.11 -10.79
N VAL A 22 5.70 4.01 -10.13
CA VAL A 22 5.31 4.07 -8.72
C VAL A 22 6.51 4.37 -7.84
N HIS A 23 7.68 3.80 -8.17
CA HIS A 23 8.91 4.10 -7.43
C HIS A 23 9.21 5.61 -7.44
N GLU A 24 9.15 6.23 -8.60
CA GLU A 24 9.36 7.67 -8.76
C GLU A 24 8.28 8.49 -8.03
N ARG A 25 7.02 8.02 -8.09
CA ARG A 25 5.91 8.68 -7.39
C ARG A 25 6.13 8.70 -5.88
N LEU A 26 6.56 7.58 -5.30
CA LEU A 26 6.83 7.51 -3.87
C LEU A 26 8.05 8.37 -3.48
N ALA A 27 9.10 8.34 -4.29
CA ALA A 27 10.30 9.14 -4.03
C ALA A 27 10.01 10.64 -4.05
N GLY A 28 9.08 11.10 -4.89
CA GLY A 28 8.71 12.51 -5.02
C GLY A 28 7.53 12.98 -4.17
N ALA A 29 6.98 12.10 -3.33
CA ALA A 29 5.70 12.37 -2.67
C ALA A 29 5.77 13.27 -1.43
N GLY A 30 6.95 13.52 -0.89
CA GLY A 30 7.09 14.10 0.44
C GLY A 30 6.77 13.04 1.49
N ASP A 31 5.75 13.28 2.33
CA ASP A 31 5.38 12.32 3.38
C ASP A 31 4.58 11.15 2.83
N LEU A 32 5.03 9.94 3.17
CA LEU A 32 4.29 8.70 2.94
C LEU A 32 3.54 8.34 4.21
N CYS A 33 2.24 8.07 4.08
CA CYS A 33 1.37 7.72 5.19
C CYS A 33 0.74 6.34 4.94
N ALA A 34 0.55 5.57 5.99
CA ALA A 34 -0.13 4.28 5.92
C ALA A 34 -0.70 3.89 7.29
N PRO A 35 -1.70 3.02 7.34
CA PRO A 35 -2.08 2.39 8.60
C PRO A 35 -0.98 1.43 9.05
N HIS A 36 -0.91 1.14 10.35
CA HIS A 36 0.05 0.16 10.90
C HIS A 36 -0.01 -1.19 10.17
N LEU A 37 -1.15 -1.54 9.65
CA LEU A 37 -1.39 -2.77 8.88
C LEU A 37 -0.36 -2.98 7.76
N ILE A 38 0.18 -1.92 7.18
CA ILE A 38 1.10 -2.02 6.03
C ILE A 38 2.31 -2.90 6.34
N ASP A 39 2.83 -2.83 7.57
CA ASP A 39 4.02 -3.58 7.95
C ASP A 39 3.80 -5.09 7.87
N THR A 40 2.67 -5.55 8.41
CA THR A 40 2.31 -6.97 8.38
C THR A 40 1.96 -7.44 6.98
N GLU A 41 1.23 -6.63 6.24
CA GLU A 41 0.87 -6.98 4.85
C GLU A 41 2.09 -7.06 3.95
N PHE A 42 3.02 -6.10 4.07
CA PHE A 42 4.24 -6.13 3.28
C PHE A 42 5.05 -7.40 3.54
N LEU A 43 5.23 -7.76 4.82
CA LEU A 43 5.95 -8.98 5.18
C LEU A 43 5.23 -10.24 4.69
N SER A 44 3.90 -10.24 4.70
CA SER A 44 3.09 -11.34 4.19
C SER A 44 3.29 -11.56 2.69
N VAL A 45 3.30 -10.47 1.92
CA VAL A 45 3.55 -10.53 0.47
C VAL A 45 4.97 -10.99 0.20
N LEU A 46 5.95 -10.44 0.91
CA LEU A 46 7.36 -10.81 0.75
C LEU A 46 7.57 -12.30 1.03
N ARG A 47 6.96 -12.83 2.09
CA ARG A 47 6.96 -14.25 2.41
C ARG A 47 6.39 -15.10 1.26
N ARG A 48 5.27 -14.68 0.69
CA ARG A 48 4.64 -15.38 -0.44
C ARG A 48 5.56 -15.41 -1.65
N LEU A 49 6.22 -14.31 -1.98
CA LEU A 49 7.14 -14.23 -3.12
C LEU A 49 8.33 -15.18 -2.96
N VAL A 50 8.84 -15.35 -1.75
CA VAL A 50 9.90 -16.34 -1.47
C VAL A 50 9.35 -17.76 -1.61
N ARG A 51 8.19 -18.04 -1.03
CA ARG A 51 7.57 -19.37 -1.08
C ARG A 51 7.25 -19.85 -2.49
N THR A 52 6.86 -18.93 -3.36
CA THR A 52 6.53 -19.22 -4.77
C THR A 52 7.74 -19.15 -5.69
N CYS A 53 8.92 -19.02 -5.12
CA CYS A 53 10.20 -18.90 -5.86
C CYS A 53 10.26 -17.69 -6.80
N SER A 54 9.44 -16.67 -6.56
CA SER A 54 9.49 -15.41 -7.31
C SER A 54 10.64 -14.51 -6.84
N LEU A 55 11.09 -14.70 -5.61
CA LEU A 55 12.25 -14.02 -5.04
C LEU A 55 13.15 -15.01 -4.32
N HIS A 56 14.45 -14.81 -4.45
CA HIS A 56 15.44 -15.54 -3.66
C HIS A 56 15.45 -14.99 -2.22
N SER A 57 15.67 -15.85 -1.23
CA SER A 57 15.69 -15.45 0.20
C SER A 57 16.65 -14.31 0.49
N VAL A 58 17.84 -14.32 -0.09
CA VAL A 58 18.84 -13.27 0.13
C VAL A 58 18.33 -11.92 -0.40
N THR A 59 17.70 -11.93 -1.57
CA THR A 59 17.10 -10.73 -2.15
C THR A 59 15.94 -10.22 -1.27
N ALA A 60 15.11 -11.13 -0.76
CA ALA A 60 14.01 -10.77 0.11
C ALA A 60 14.50 -10.11 1.42
N ASP A 61 15.59 -10.62 1.99
CA ASP A 61 16.19 -10.02 3.19
C ASP A 61 16.65 -8.58 2.92
N ALA A 62 17.27 -8.33 1.75
CA ALA A 62 17.69 -6.99 1.35
C ALA A 62 16.48 -6.07 1.14
N ILE A 63 15.41 -6.56 0.52
CA ILE A 63 14.18 -5.80 0.30
C ILE A 63 13.53 -5.44 1.65
N ARG A 64 13.49 -6.38 2.60
CA ARG A 64 12.97 -6.11 3.93
C ARG A 64 13.77 -4.99 4.62
N ASN A 65 15.09 -4.99 4.48
CA ASN A 65 15.93 -3.92 5.02
C ASN A 65 15.64 -2.58 4.34
N ASP A 66 15.47 -2.55 3.03
CA ASP A 66 15.10 -1.34 2.31
C ASP A 66 13.76 -0.80 2.77
N TYR A 67 12.78 -1.69 2.95
CA TYR A 67 11.46 -1.33 3.47
C TYR A 67 11.58 -0.69 4.87
N ALA A 68 12.37 -1.27 5.75
CA ALA A 68 12.56 -0.75 7.11
C ALA A 68 13.16 0.67 7.13
N GLN A 69 13.85 1.06 6.08
CA GLN A 69 14.46 2.40 5.96
C GLN A 69 13.53 3.43 5.33
N LEU A 70 12.39 3.03 4.79
CA LEU A 70 11.40 3.98 4.29
C LEU A 70 10.79 4.75 5.46
N THR A 71 10.74 6.06 5.32
CA THR A 71 10.04 6.90 6.29
C THR A 71 8.57 6.91 5.98
N ILE A 72 7.80 6.11 6.71
CA ILE A 72 6.34 6.04 6.60
C ILE A 72 5.74 6.51 7.92
N LEU A 73 4.83 7.47 7.87
CA LEU A 73 4.03 7.88 9.02
C LEU A 73 2.89 6.86 9.18
N ARG A 74 2.86 6.18 10.31
CA ARG A 74 1.89 5.12 10.59
C ARG A 74 0.76 5.62 11.46
N PHE A 75 -0.45 5.13 11.19
CA PHE A 75 -1.67 5.58 11.85
C PHE A 75 -2.43 4.40 12.42
N ASP A 76 -3.12 4.63 13.54
CA ASP A 76 -3.91 3.63 14.24
C ASP A 76 -5.17 3.27 13.46
N HIS A 77 -5.64 2.02 13.62
CA HIS A 77 -6.82 1.52 12.92
C HIS A 77 -8.13 1.95 13.55
N LEU A 78 -8.19 1.99 14.88
CA LEU A 78 -9.46 2.20 15.57
C LEU A 78 -10.18 3.49 15.13
N PRO A 79 -9.52 4.64 14.97
CA PRO A 79 -10.18 5.85 14.48
C PRO A 79 -10.76 5.73 13.06
N LEU A 80 -10.33 4.71 12.29
CA LEU A 80 -10.80 4.46 10.93
C LEU A 80 -11.97 3.48 10.88
N SER A 81 -12.27 2.83 11.99
CA SER A 81 -13.15 1.65 12.02
C SER A 81 -14.59 1.94 11.58
N GLU A 82 -15.12 3.11 11.87
CA GLU A 82 -16.48 3.49 11.44
C GLU A 82 -16.56 3.53 9.91
N ARG A 83 -15.61 4.21 9.26
CA ARG A 83 -15.60 4.31 7.80
C ARG A 83 -15.31 2.95 7.15
N VAL A 84 -14.42 2.16 7.73
CA VAL A 84 -14.15 0.78 7.27
C VAL A 84 -15.43 -0.05 7.29
N TRP A 85 -16.21 0.06 8.36
CA TRP A 85 -17.49 -0.66 8.48
C TRP A 85 -18.51 -0.19 7.44
N GLU A 86 -18.60 1.11 7.16
CA GLU A 86 -19.46 1.65 6.11
C GLU A 86 -19.12 1.07 4.73
N LEU A 87 -17.85 0.78 4.46
CA LEU A 87 -17.38 0.25 3.18
C LEU A 87 -17.49 -1.28 3.06
N ARG A 88 -17.98 -1.98 4.09
CA ARG A 88 -17.94 -3.45 4.20
C ARG A 88 -18.58 -4.22 3.05
N HIS A 89 -19.56 -3.64 2.38
CA HIS A 89 -20.23 -4.34 1.27
C HIS A 89 -19.43 -4.32 -0.02
N ASN A 90 -18.44 -3.43 -0.14
CA ASN A 90 -17.72 -3.20 -1.38
C ASN A 90 -16.21 -3.38 -1.25
N ALA A 91 -15.68 -3.49 -0.03
CA ALA A 91 -14.26 -3.62 0.22
C ALA A 91 -13.99 -4.52 1.43
N SER A 92 -12.87 -5.23 1.40
CA SER A 92 -12.38 -5.92 2.60
C SER A 92 -12.01 -4.89 3.67
N ALA A 93 -11.98 -5.31 4.93
CA ALA A 93 -11.53 -4.44 6.00
C ALA A 93 -10.08 -3.95 5.78
N PHE A 94 -9.24 -4.81 5.18
CA PHE A 94 -7.86 -4.47 4.88
C PHE A 94 -7.77 -3.32 3.87
N ASP A 95 -8.41 -3.44 2.71
CA ASP A 95 -8.42 -2.39 1.69
C ASP A 95 -9.12 -1.12 2.19
N ALA A 96 -10.23 -1.28 2.89
CA ALA A 96 -11.00 -0.16 3.43
C ALA A 96 -10.19 0.66 4.45
N THR A 97 -9.25 0.05 5.16
CA THR A 97 -8.41 0.76 6.13
C THR A 97 -7.50 1.78 5.44
N PHE A 98 -6.91 1.43 4.31
CA PHE A 98 -6.11 2.37 3.51
C PHE A 98 -6.98 3.49 2.92
N ILE A 99 -8.14 3.13 2.39
CA ILE A 99 -9.11 4.10 1.84
C ILE A 99 -9.54 5.10 2.92
N ALA A 100 -9.95 4.60 4.07
CA ALA A 100 -10.43 5.44 5.18
C ALA A 100 -9.34 6.41 5.66
N LEU A 101 -8.09 5.96 5.72
CA LEU A 101 -6.98 6.83 6.10
C LEU A 101 -6.79 7.96 5.08
N ALA A 102 -6.79 7.65 3.79
CA ALA A 102 -6.63 8.66 2.75
C ALA A 102 -7.76 9.69 2.80
N GLU A 103 -8.99 9.24 3.01
CA GLU A 103 -10.14 10.13 3.17
C GLU A 103 -10.01 11.02 4.40
N LEU A 104 -9.59 10.45 5.54
CA LEU A 104 -9.41 11.19 6.78
C LEU A 104 -8.35 12.29 6.63
N LEU A 105 -7.25 11.99 5.97
CA LEU A 105 -6.16 12.95 5.76
C LEU A 105 -6.43 13.91 4.60
N GLY A 106 -7.40 13.62 3.75
CA GLY A 106 -7.72 14.42 2.57
C GLY A 106 -6.61 14.41 1.53
N VAL A 107 -5.95 13.27 1.35
CA VAL A 107 -4.83 13.09 0.42
C VAL A 107 -5.10 11.92 -0.53
N PRO A 108 -4.42 11.86 -1.68
CA PRO A 108 -4.59 10.74 -2.61
C PRO A 108 -4.12 9.41 -2.01
N LEU A 109 -4.78 8.33 -2.42
CA LEU A 109 -4.35 6.96 -2.18
C LEU A 109 -3.64 6.44 -3.43
N VAL A 110 -2.38 6.04 -3.28
CA VAL A 110 -1.56 5.48 -4.37
C VAL A 110 -1.59 3.96 -4.30
N ILE A 111 -2.03 3.31 -5.38
CA ILE A 111 -2.22 1.86 -5.46
C ILE A 111 -1.63 1.30 -6.75
N CYS A 112 -1.35 0.00 -6.73
CA CYS A 112 -1.07 -0.78 -7.95
C CYS A 112 -2.13 -1.88 -8.17
N ASP A 113 -3.09 -2.01 -7.29
CA ASP A 113 -4.21 -2.94 -7.41
C ASP A 113 -5.44 -2.22 -7.95
N GLU A 114 -5.73 -2.42 -9.23
CA GLU A 114 -6.82 -1.74 -9.94
C GLU A 114 -8.21 -2.00 -9.35
N ARG A 115 -8.40 -3.10 -8.63
CA ARG A 115 -9.70 -3.43 -8.04
C ARG A 115 -10.18 -2.38 -7.06
N ILE A 116 -9.25 -1.74 -6.35
CA ILE A 116 -9.59 -0.69 -5.36
C ILE A 116 -10.22 0.52 -6.05
N ALA A 117 -9.73 0.89 -7.24
CA ALA A 117 -10.23 2.05 -7.97
C ALA A 117 -11.70 1.91 -8.41
N SER A 118 -12.21 0.69 -8.51
CA SER A 118 -13.60 0.43 -8.92
C SER A 118 -14.60 0.39 -7.76
N ILE A 119 -14.14 0.56 -6.52
CA ILE A 119 -15.02 0.57 -5.35
C ILE A 119 -15.89 1.82 -5.37
N PRO A 120 -17.23 1.70 -5.27
CA PRO A 120 -18.10 2.87 -5.27
C PRO A 120 -18.07 3.64 -3.94
N GLY A 121 -18.37 4.94 -4.01
CA GLY A 121 -18.56 5.77 -2.82
C GLY A 121 -17.27 6.26 -2.16
N LEU A 122 -16.14 6.19 -2.84
CA LEU A 122 -14.87 6.70 -2.31
C LEU A 122 -14.86 8.22 -2.30
N ARG A 123 -14.26 8.80 -1.26
CA ARG A 123 -14.21 10.26 -1.01
C ARG A 123 -12.81 10.83 -1.15
N THR A 124 -11.90 10.11 -1.81
CA THR A 124 -10.54 10.56 -2.06
C THR A 124 -10.13 10.20 -3.48
N ALA A 125 -9.12 10.88 -4.01
CA ALA A 125 -8.54 10.54 -5.29
C ALA A 125 -7.75 9.24 -5.19
N ILE A 126 -7.93 8.35 -6.16
CA ILE A 126 -7.18 7.10 -6.27
C ILE A 126 -6.23 7.24 -7.45
N GLU A 127 -4.92 7.16 -7.19
CA GLU A 127 -3.89 7.12 -8.23
C GLU A 127 -3.48 5.69 -8.47
N VAL A 128 -3.73 5.18 -9.67
CA VAL A 128 -3.44 3.79 -10.04
C VAL A 128 -2.17 3.72 -10.87
N TYR A 129 -1.24 2.88 -10.46
CA TYR A 129 -0.01 2.58 -11.19
C TYR A 129 0.02 1.08 -11.47
N PRO A 130 -0.70 0.62 -12.51
CA PRO A 130 -0.82 -0.82 -12.75
C PRO A 130 0.54 -1.44 -13.04
N ALA A 131 0.70 -2.71 -12.65
CA ALA A 131 1.89 -3.48 -12.96
C ALA A 131 2.08 -3.54 -14.48
N GLY A 132 3.26 -3.19 -14.92
CA GLY A 132 3.60 -3.16 -16.34
C GLY A 132 3.80 -4.56 -16.94
#